data_9ab0a6f0ea4e0e3032c32433eea4d766
#
_entry.id   9ab0a6f0ea4e0e3032c32433eea4d766
#
_cell.length_a   1.000
_cell.length_b   1.000
_cell.length_c   1.000
_cell.angle_alpha   90.00
_cell.angle_beta   90.00
_cell.angle_gamma   90.00
#
_symmetry.space_group_name_H-M   'P 1'
#
loop_
_entity.id
_entity.type
_entity.pdbx_description
1 polymer ?
#
loop_
_entity_poly.entity_id
_entity_poly.type
_entity_poly.pdbx_seq_one_letter_code
_entity_poly.pdbx_strand_id
1 'polypeptide(L)'
;MNRFFLSWDKPACRAVAERLLSLENDFHRHLVLVPTRESGRQLREFLASISRTQAIFAPQVIPADQFLRMEEKEETASAPEELAGWLLALGKTPHRLYPRLFPRAMPEDFSSMLEMAGSLQNLRHAMANQGISCIMAHHACAGRDERWTDMERLEEQCTQQLESWKLENRTSMKAEAPPRLLNSLRETGGNIILACAAEVPAPLRHALRHAESNGVPVQIWIHAPEEEAASFDSWGCPLPEE
;
A
#
# COMPACT_ATOMS: atom_id res chain seq x y z
N MET A 1 15.64 5.29 -8.46
CA MET A 1 15.61 4.53 -7.18
C MET A 1 16.88 3.72 -7.04
N ASN A 2 17.55 3.79 -5.87
CA ASN A 2 18.77 3.04 -5.57
C ASN A 2 18.46 1.95 -4.54
N ARG A 3 18.97 0.73 -4.78
CA ARG A 3 18.87 -0.39 -3.83
C ARG A 3 20.12 -0.47 -2.97
N PHE A 4 19.95 -0.72 -1.69
CA PHE A 4 21.04 -0.93 -0.72
C PHE A 4 20.76 -2.21 0.07
N PHE A 5 21.76 -3.07 0.18
CA PHE A 5 21.66 -4.35 0.85
C PHE A 5 22.24 -4.25 2.26
N LEU A 6 21.51 -4.82 3.22
CA LEU A 6 21.88 -4.89 4.63
C LEU A 6 22.03 -6.37 4.99
N SER A 7 23.19 -6.76 5.47
CA SER A 7 23.49 -8.16 5.76
C SER A 7 22.54 -8.79 6.79
N TRP A 8 22.37 -10.11 6.73
CA TRP A 8 21.55 -10.89 7.68
C TRP A 8 22.21 -11.16 9.04
N ASP A 9 23.44 -10.70 9.26
CA ASP A 9 24.18 -10.88 10.51
C ASP A 9 23.54 -10.21 11.73
N LYS A 10 22.58 -9.33 11.52
CA LYS A 10 21.86 -8.57 12.54
C LYS A 10 20.36 -8.50 12.26
N PRO A 11 19.53 -8.26 13.31
CA PRO A 11 18.11 -7.98 13.09
C PRO A 11 17.90 -6.78 12.15
N ALA A 12 16.91 -6.85 11.25
CA ALA A 12 16.65 -5.83 10.23
C ALA A 12 16.60 -4.40 10.79
N CYS A 13 15.82 -4.15 11.87
CA CYS A 13 15.71 -2.83 12.46
C CYS A 13 17.06 -2.31 13.02
N ARG A 14 17.93 -3.21 13.50
CA ARG A 14 19.26 -2.85 13.96
C ARG A 14 20.18 -2.48 12.79
N ALA A 15 20.16 -3.28 11.72
CA ALA A 15 20.95 -3.01 10.51
C ALA A 15 20.53 -1.66 9.89
N VAL A 16 19.22 -1.38 9.83
CA VAL A 16 18.69 -0.08 9.40
C VAL A 16 19.18 1.06 10.31
N ALA A 17 19.13 0.89 11.64
CA ALA A 17 19.59 1.91 12.59
C ALA A 17 21.08 2.22 12.43
N GLU A 18 21.94 1.20 12.33
CA GLU A 18 23.38 1.35 12.10
C GLU A 18 23.66 2.06 10.77
N ARG A 19 22.92 1.69 9.71
CA ARG A 19 23.06 2.34 8.41
C ARG A 19 22.62 3.80 8.45
N LEU A 20 21.51 4.13 9.12
CA LEU A 20 21.08 5.53 9.31
C LEU A 20 22.15 6.35 10.03
N LEU A 21 22.68 5.83 11.12
CA LEU A 21 23.73 6.51 11.88
C LEU A 21 25.03 6.69 11.08
N SER A 22 25.30 5.83 10.07
CA SER A 22 26.44 5.98 9.16
C SER A 22 26.26 7.09 8.12
N LEU A 23 25.05 7.63 7.93
CA LEU A 23 24.78 8.78 7.06
C LEU A 23 25.18 10.13 7.70
N GLU A 24 25.98 10.07 8.74
CA GLU A 24 26.42 11.24 9.53
C GLU A 24 25.25 12.02 10.15
N ASN A 25 25.39 13.36 10.29
CA ASN A 25 24.40 14.17 11.00
C ASN A 25 23.10 14.44 10.20
N ASP A 26 22.98 13.93 8.98
CA ASP A 26 21.85 14.26 8.07
C ASP A 26 20.70 13.26 8.10
N PHE A 27 20.82 12.15 8.83
CA PHE A 27 19.79 11.10 8.86
C PHE A 27 18.42 11.59 9.37
N HIS A 28 18.38 12.64 10.18
CA HIS A 28 17.15 13.24 10.69
C HIS A 28 16.29 13.91 9.59
N ARG A 29 16.87 14.22 8.43
CA ARG A 29 16.19 14.83 7.28
C ARG A 29 15.39 13.82 6.46
N HIS A 30 15.64 12.53 6.66
CA HIS A 30 15.02 11.47 5.88
C HIS A 30 13.67 11.05 6.45
N LEU A 31 12.79 10.59 5.56
CA LEU A 31 11.59 9.85 5.92
C LEU A 31 11.89 8.36 5.77
N VAL A 32 11.70 7.60 6.84
CA VAL A 32 11.89 6.15 6.83
C VAL A 32 10.52 5.46 6.86
N LEU A 33 10.20 4.75 5.79
CA LEU A 33 9.01 3.92 5.69
C LEU A 33 9.34 2.51 6.16
N VAL A 34 8.58 2.01 7.10
CA VAL A 34 8.76 0.68 7.70
C VAL A 34 7.53 -0.18 7.47
N PRO A 35 7.64 -1.54 7.48
CA PRO A 35 6.51 -2.41 7.24
C PRO A 35 5.39 -2.27 8.26
N THR A 36 5.72 -2.09 9.54
CA THR A 36 4.75 -2.06 10.64
C THR A 36 5.06 -0.96 11.66
N ARG A 37 4.07 -0.61 12.49
CA ARG A 37 4.28 0.31 13.63
C ARG A 37 5.31 -0.24 14.63
N GLU A 38 5.31 -1.56 14.82
CA GLU A 38 6.26 -2.22 15.71
C GLU A 38 7.69 -2.13 15.18
N SER A 39 7.91 -2.35 13.88
CA SER A 39 9.22 -2.12 13.26
C SER A 39 9.70 -0.69 13.44
N GLY A 40 8.79 0.28 13.36
CA GLY A 40 9.11 1.69 13.62
C GLY A 40 9.47 1.97 15.08
N ARG A 41 8.82 1.31 16.04
CA ARG A 41 9.15 1.40 17.46
C ARG A 41 10.54 0.82 17.72
N GLN A 42 10.81 -0.40 17.24
CA GLN A 42 12.11 -1.06 17.39
C GLN A 42 13.25 -0.27 16.75
N LEU A 43 13.03 0.29 15.56
CA LEU A 43 14.01 1.13 14.89
C LEU A 43 14.42 2.33 15.77
N ARG A 44 13.43 3.03 16.36
CA ARG A 44 13.71 4.17 17.27
C ARG A 44 14.47 3.73 18.54
N GLU A 45 14.13 2.56 19.08
CA GLU A 45 14.85 1.99 20.23
C GLU A 45 16.31 1.65 19.90
N PHE A 46 16.55 1.04 18.73
CA PHE A 46 17.91 0.78 18.28
C PHE A 46 18.70 2.08 18.02
N LEU A 47 18.09 3.07 17.36
CA LEU A 47 18.73 4.37 17.17
C LEU A 47 19.14 5.00 18.50
N ALA A 48 18.25 4.98 19.50
CA ALA A 48 18.56 5.52 20.83
C ALA A 48 19.64 4.72 21.56
N SER A 49 19.67 3.39 21.43
CA SER A 49 20.61 2.50 22.13
C SER A 49 22.01 2.50 21.51
N ILE A 50 22.12 2.66 20.19
CA ILE A 50 23.39 2.61 19.46
C ILE A 50 24.04 3.99 19.37
N SER A 51 23.25 5.06 19.44
CA SER A 51 23.76 6.42 19.39
C SER A 51 24.77 6.66 20.52
N ARG A 52 25.93 7.21 20.16
CA ARG A 52 27.00 7.60 21.13
C ARG A 52 26.71 8.94 21.78
N THR A 53 25.69 9.67 21.35
CA THR A 53 25.28 10.97 21.87
C THR A 53 24.11 10.81 22.84
N GLN A 54 24.05 11.67 23.88
CA GLN A 54 22.94 11.65 24.85
C GLN A 54 21.59 12.03 24.25
N ALA A 55 21.57 12.70 23.08
CA ALA A 55 20.35 13.07 22.36
C ALA A 55 20.62 12.99 20.85
N ILE A 56 19.63 12.47 20.11
CA ILE A 56 19.64 12.44 18.65
C ILE A 56 18.34 13.05 18.11
N PHE A 57 18.44 13.75 16.99
CA PHE A 57 17.28 14.08 16.17
C PHE A 57 16.95 12.88 15.31
N ALA A 58 15.96 12.09 15.74
CA ALA A 58 15.55 10.91 15.00
C ALA A 58 14.90 11.30 13.67
N PRO A 59 15.05 10.47 12.61
CA PRO A 59 14.31 10.66 11.36
C PRO A 59 12.81 10.46 11.61
N GLN A 60 12.00 10.98 10.73
CA GLN A 60 10.58 10.63 10.72
C GLN A 60 10.43 9.17 10.30
N VAL A 61 9.91 8.33 11.18
CA VAL A 61 9.68 6.89 10.93
C VAL A 61 8.19 6.62 10.97
N ILE A 62 7.61 6.21 9.85
CA ILE A 62 6.20 5.90 9.72
C ILE A 62 5.97 4.56 9.01
N PRO A 63 4.88 3.84 9.32
CA PRO A 63 4.46 2.69 8.55
C PRO A 63 4.10 3.08 7.11
N ALA A 64 4.36 2.16 6.17
CA ALA A 64 4.09 2.41 4.75
C ALA A 64 2.60 2.64 4.44
N ASP A 65 1.69 1.98 5.17
CA ASP A 65 0.25 2.20 5.07
C ASP A 65 -0.16 3.60 5.58
N GLN A 66 0.51 4.12 6.60
CA GLN A 66 0.27 5.47 7.09
C GLN A 66 0.72 6.52 6.06
N PHE A 67 1.83 6.27 5.35
CA PHE A 67 2.28 7.16 4.27
C PHE A 67 1.21 7.33 3.20
N LEU A 68 0.55 6.25 2.79
CA LEU A 68 -0.53 6.28 1.81
C LEU A 68 -1.78 7.03 2.30
N ARG A 69 -2.01 7.07 3.62
CA ARG A 69 -3.17 7.73 4.22
C ARG A 69 -2.94 9.19 4.59
N MET A 70 -1.71 9.69 4.48
CA MET A 70 -1.39 11.07 4.92
C MET A 70 -2.16 12.15 4.15
N GLU A 71 -2.68 11.83 2.99
CA GLU A 71 -3.50 12.72 2.16
C GLU A 71 -4.86 12.10 1.76
N GLU A 72 -5.33 11.13 2.54
CA GLU A 72 -6.76 10.75 2.41
C GLU A 72 -7.59 12.01 2.64
N LYS A 73 -8.36 12.38 1.64
CA LYS A 73 -9.29 13.49 1.73
C LYS A 73 -10.44 13.10 2.67
N GLU A 74 -11.11 14.09 3.25
CA GLU A 74 -12.31 13.85 4.06
C GLU A 74 -13.40 13.09 3.25
N GLU A 75 -13.39 13.27 1.93
CA GLU A 75 -14.30 12.60 1.01
C GLU A 75 -13.91 11.14 0.68
N THR A 76 -12.79 10.62 1.18
CA THR A 76 -12.42 9.22 0.94
C THR A 76 -13.27 8.28 1.80
N ALA A 77 -13.95 7.34 1.17
CA ALA A 77 -14.78 6.37 1.87
C ALA A 77 -13.97 5.55 2.89
N SER A 78 -14.46 5.47 4.12
CA SER A 78 -13.94 4.55 5.13
C SER A 78 -14.31 3.10 4.80
N ALA A 79 -13.62 2.12 5.41
CA ALA A 79 -13.93 0.72 5.17
C ALA A 79 -15.40 0.32 5.50
N PRO A 80 -16.04 0.84 6.56
CA PRO A 80 -17.48 0.62 6.79
C PRO A 80 -18.38 1.25 5.73
N GLU A 81 -18.04 2.44 5.20
CA GLU A 81 -18.79 3.09 4.15
C GLU A 81 -18.68 2.34 2.82
N GLU A 82 -17.48 1.88 2.46
CA GLU A 82 -17.31 0.99 1.31
C GLU A 82 -18.12 -0.29 1.44
N LEU A 83 -18.09 -0.95 2.63
CA LEU A 83 -18.88 -2.13 2.90
C LEU A 83 -20.38 -1.88 2.73
N ALA A 84 -20.86 -0.73 3.23
CA ALA A 84 -22.25 -0.31 3.05
C ALA A 84 -22.56 -0.07 1.57
N GLY A 85 -21.64 0.50 0.80
CA GLY A 85 -21.74 0.67 -0.65
C GLY A 85 -21.93 -0.65 -1.37
N TRP A 86 -21.09 -1.65 -1.06
CA TRP A 86 -21.20 -3.00 -1.61
C TRP A 86 -22.53 -3.68 -1.23
N LEU A 87 -22.92 -3.57 0.04
CA LEU A 87 -24.19 -4.16 0.53
C LEU A 87 -25.40 -3.56 -0.18
N LEU A 88 -25.42 -2.25 -0.40
CA LEU A 88 -26.52 -1.58 -1.12
C LEU A 88 -26.49 -1.89 -2.62
N ALA A 89 -25.30 -2.02 -3.24
CA ALA A 89 -25.18 -2.45 -4.62
C ALA A 89 -25.78 -3.85 -4.80
N LEU A 90 -25.47 -4.79 -3.90
CA LEU A 90 -26.06 -6.14 -3.91
C LEU A 90 -27.58 -6.08 -3.70
N GLY A 91 -28.09 -5.32 -2.74
CA GLY A 91 -29.51 -5.28 -2.40
C GLY A 91 -30.40 -4.58 -3.44
N LYS A 92 -29.85 -3.63 -4.20
CA LYS A 92 -30.60 -2.89 -5.24
C LYS A 92 -30.66 -3.61 -6.57
N THR A 93 -29.79 -4.58 -6.80
CA THR A 93 -29.59 -5.14 -8.13
C THR A 93 -30.18 -6.53 -8.24
N PRO A 94 -31.08 -6.78 -9.21
CA PRO A 94 -31.59 -8.11 -9.45
C PRO A 94 -30.44 -9.05 -9.82
N HIS A 95 -30.32 -10.19 -9.15
CA HIS A 95 -29.28 -11.20 -9.40
C HIS A 95 -29.18 -11.62 -10.89
N ARG A 96 -30.25 -11.47 -11.65
CA ARG A 96 -30.30 -11.76 -13.08
C ARG A 96 -29.34 -10.90 -13.92
N LEU A 97 -28.89 -9.78 -13.40
CA LEU A 97 -27.92 -8.92 -14.08
C LEU A 97 -26.48 -9.38 -13.91
N TYR A 98 -26.22 -10.29 -12.96
CA TYR A 98 -24.89 -10.84 -12.66
C TYR A 98 -24.89 -12.38 -12.65
N PRO A 99 -25.36 -13.02 -13.74
CA PRO A 99 -25.61 -14.47 -13.76
C PRO A 99 -24.32 -15.30 -13.66
N ARG A 100 -23.17 -14.69 -13.96
CA ARG A 100 -21.87 -15.35 -13.93
C ARG A 100 -21.21 -15.25 -12.57
N LEU A 101 -21.39 -14.10 -11.90
CA LEU A 101 -20.91 -13.88 -10.53
C LEU A 101 -21.80 -14.65 -9.54
N PHE A 102 -23.11 -14.65 -9.76
CA PHE A 102 -24.11 -15.30 -8.90
C PHE A 102 -24.94 -16.32 -9.71
N PRO A 103 -24.39 -17.51 -10.00
CA PRO A 103 -25.12 -18.52 -10.80
C PRO A 103 -26.32 -19.13 -10.07
N ARG A 104 -26.42 -18.92 -8.76
CA ARG A 104 -27.56 -19.28 -7.92
C ARG A 104 -28.25 -18.02 -7.43
N ALA A 105 -29.46 -18.17 -6.87
CA ALA A 105 -30.14 -17.04 -6.25
C ALA A 105 -29.25 -16.40 -5.17
N MET A 106 -29.29 -15.06 -5.09
CA MET A 106 -28.61 -14.34 -4.01
C MET A 106 -29.25 -14.67 -2.67
N PRO A 107 -28.46 -14.64 -1.58
CA PRO A 107 -29.02 -14.76 -0.25
C PRO A 107 -30.05 -13.64 -0.01
N GLU A 108 -31.16 -13.98 0.64
CA GLU A 108 -32.20 -13.00 0.99
C GLU A 108 -31.99 -12.46 2.43
N ASP A 109 -31.23 -13.19 3.24
CA ASP A 109 -30.94 -12.77 4.61
C ASP A 109 -29.79 -11.78 4.69
N PHE A 110 -29.91 -10.83 5.63
CA PHE A 110 -28.96 -9.73 5.80
C PHE A 110 -27.55 -10.22 6.16
N SER A 111 -27.42 -11.27 6.96
CA SER A 111 -26.11 -11.78 7.40
C SER A 111 -25.30 -12.31 6.22
N SER A 112 -25.91 -13.15 5.38
CA SER A 112 -25.24 -13.70 4.21
C SER A 112 -24.92 -12.61 3.16
N MET A 113 -25.79 -11.60 3.01
CA MET A 113 -25.52 -10.46 2.14
C MET A 113 -24.32 -9.64 2.66
N LEU A 114 -24.22 -9.45 3.97
CA LEU A 114 -23.11 -8.73 4.60
C LEU A 114 -21.78 -9.48 4.43
N GLU A 115 -21.78 -10.80 4.62
CA GLU A 115 -20.60 -11.64 4.38
C GLU A 115 -20.15 -11.59 2.92
N MET A 116 -21.09 -11.62 2.00
CA MET A 116 -20.81 -11.50 0.56
C MET A 116 -20.25 -10.13 0.21
N ALA A 117 -20.83 -9.04 0.71
CA ALA A 117 -20.32 -7.68 0.54
C ALA A 117 -18.89 -7.55 1.07
N GLY A 118 -18.60 -8.09 2.25
CA GLY A 118 -17.27 -8.13 2.82
C GLY A 118 -16.27 -8.92 1.98
N SER A 119 -16.70 -10.04 1.40
CA SER A 119 -15.86 -10.85 0.51
C SER A 119 -15.52 -10.11 -0.79
N LEU A 120 -16.47 -9.40 -1.39
CA LEU A 120 -16.25 -8.57 -2.59
C LEU A 120 -15.33 -7.39 -2.30
N GLN A 121 -15.53 -6.70 -1.17
CA GLN A 121 -14.65 -5.61 -0.72
C GLN A 121 -13.21 -6.11 -0.55
N ASN A 122 -13.03 -7.23 0.16
CA ASN A 122 -11.71 -7.80 0.41
C ASN A 122 -11.01 -8.22 -0.89
N LEU A 123 -11.76 -8.88 -1.81
CA LEU A 123 -11.24 -9.25 -3.13
C LEU A 123 -10.79 -8.01 -3.90
N ARG A 124 -11.62 -6.97 -3.92
CA ARG A 124 -11.29 -5.75 -4.65
C ARG A 124 -10.08 -5.02 -4.06
N HIS A 125 -9.96 -4.97 -2.72
CA HIS A 125 -8.78 -4.42 -2.05
C HIS A 125 -7.52 -5.23 -2.36
N ALA A 126 -7.61 -6.56 -2.34
CA ALA A 126 -6.48 -7.42 -2.70
C ALA A 126 -6.02 -7.17 -4.14
N MET A 127 -6.96 -7.06 -5.09
CA MET A 127 -6.66 -6.72 -6.47
C MET A 127 -6.04 -5.32 -6.60
N ALA A 128 -6.60 -4.30 -5.94
CA ALA A 128 -6.07 -2.94 -5.95
C ALA A 128 -4.64 -2.87 -5.38
N ASN A 129 -4.34 -3.62 -4.32
CA ASN A 129 -3.00 -3.72 -3.76
C ASN A 129 -1.98 -4.30 -4.74
N GLN A 130 -2.42 -5.15 -5.68
CA GLN A 130 -1.59 -5.66 -6.78
C GLN A 130 -1.65 -4.79 -8.04
N GLY A 131 -2.41 -3.70 -8.03
CA GLY A 131 -2.61 -2.83 -9.19
C GLY A 131 -3.48 -3.46 -10.28
N ILE A 132 -4.33 -4.43 -9.93
CA ILE A 132 -5.19 -5.16 -10.85
C ILE A 132 -6.61 -4.58 -10.79
N SER A 133 -7.19 -4.24 -11.94
CA SER A 133 -8.62 -3.93 -12.10
C SER A 133 -9.40 -5.16 -12.57
N CYS A 134 -10.73 -5.11 -12.46
CA CYS A 134 -11.60 -6.17 -13.01
C CYS A 134 -11.40 -6.35 -14.51
N ILE A 135 -11.23 -5.26 -15.27
CA ILE A 135 -10.92 -5.29 -16.70
C ILE A 135 -9.59 -6.02 -16.97
N MET A 136 -8.54 -5.71 -16.21
CA MET A 136 -7.24 -6.38 -16.36
C MET A 136 -7.35 -7.88 -16.06
N ALA A 137 -8.09 -8.25 -15.01
CA ALA A 137 -8.33 -9.65 -14.67
C ALA A 137 -9.12 -10.37 -15.79
N HIS A 138 -10.14 -9.73 -16.37
CA HIS A 138 -10.88 -10.26 -17.52
C HIS A 138 -9.95 -10.52 -18.72
N HIS A 139 -9.11 -9.56 -19.07
CA HIS A 139 -8.15 -9.72 -20.17
C HIS A 139 -7.10 -10.80 -19.89
N ALA A 140 -6.60 -10.89 -18.67
CA ALA A 140 -5.63 -11.92 -18.26
C ALA A 140 -6.22 -13.34 -18.40
N CYS A 141 -7.53 -13.50 -18.18
CA CYS A 141 -8.25 -14.75 -18.41
C CYS A 141 -8.62 -14.98 -19.90
N ALA A 142 -8.02 -14.24 -20.83
CA ALA A 142 -8.30 -14.28 -22.27
C ALA A 142 -9.81 -14.14 -22.62
N GLY A 143 -10.55 -13.36 -21.84
CA GLY A 143 -11.99 -13.15 -22.01
C GLY A 143 -12.85 -14.38 -21.70
N ARG A 144 -12.29 -15.46 -21.15
CA ARG A 144 -13.03 -16.70 -20.88
C ARG A 144 -13.85 -16.66 -19.60
N ASP A 145 -13.50 -15.76 -18.68
CA ASP A 145 -14.15 -15.64 -17.38
C ASP A 145 -14.94 -14.33 -17.30
N GLU A 146 -16.21 -14.42 -17.69
CA GLU A 146 -17.12 -13.27 -17.68
C GLU A 146 -17.57 -12.85 -16.28
N ARG A 147 -17.17 -13.57 -15.21
CA ARG A 147 -17.41 -13.13 -13.82
C ARG A 147 -16.76 -11.78 -13.55
N TRP A 148 -15.62 -11.51 -14.17
CA TRP A 148 -14.93 -10.22 -14.03
C TRP A 148 -15.71 -9.06 -14.62
N THR A 149 -16.46 -9.28 -15.72
CA THR A 149 -17.37 -8.28 -16.30
C THR A 149 -18.55 -8.00 -15.36
N ASP A 150 -19.11 -9.05 -14.76
CA ASP A 150 -20.17 -8.88 -13.77
C ASP A 150 -19.65 -8.17 -12.51
N MET A 151 -18.43 -8.50 -12.06
CA MET A 151 -17.77 -7.86 -10.92
C MET A 151 -17.53 -6.37 -11.17
N GLU A 152 -17.07 -5.99 -12.36
CA GLU A 152 -16.86 -4.61 -12.76
C GLU A 152 -18.16 -3.79 -12.68
N ARG A 153 -19.25 -4.33 -13.26
CA ARG A 153 -20.56 -3.67 -13.20
C ARG A 153 -21.07 -3.50 -11.78
N LEU A 154 -20.82 -4.48 -10.91
CA LEU A 154 -21.19 -4.39 -9.51
C LEU A 154 -20.32 -3.37 -8.76
N GLU A 155 -19.02 -3.28 -9.08
CA GLU A 155 -18.11 -2.25 -8.56
C GLU A 155 -18.58 -0.84 -9.00
N GLU A 156 -19.03 -0.67 -10.23
CA GLU A 156 -19.62 0.59 -10.71
C GLU A 156 -20.84 0.99 -9.89
N GLN A 157 -21.74 0.05 -9.57
CA GLN A 157 -22.89 0.32 -8.70
C GLN A 157 -22.48 0.73 -7.29
N CYS A 158 -21.47 0.06 -6.72
CA CYS A 158 -20.89 0.45 -5.43
C CYS A 158 -20.30 1.85 -5.49
N THR A 159 -19.54 2.17 -6.53
CA THR A 159 -18.92 3.50 -6.72
C THR A 159 -20.00 4.58 -6.87
N GLN A 160 -21.03 4.37 -7.67
CA GLN A 160 -22.16 5.30 -7.80
C GLN A 160 -22.88 5.53 -6.46
N GLN A 161 -22.98 4.47 -5.63
CA GLN A 161 -23.56 4.62 -4.30
C GLN A 161 -22.70 5.49 -3.39
N LEU A 162 -21.36 5.31 -3.40
CA LEU A 162 -20.42 6.14 -2.64
C LEU A 162 -20.47 7.60 -3.14
N GLU A 163 -20.47 7.83 -4.44
CA GLU A 163 -20.58 9.16 -5.04
C GLU A 163 -21.89 9.87 -4.63
N SER A 164 -23.00 9.13 -4.49
CA SER A 164 -24.26 9.69 -3.98
C SER A 164 -24.16 10.20 -2.54
N TRP A 165 -23.19 9.69 -1.78
CA TRP A 165 -22.83 10.15 -0.43
C TRP A 165 -21.71 11.19 -0.45
N LYS A 166 -21.24 11.61 -1.62
CA LYS A 166 -20.09 12.50 -1.84
C LYS A 166 -18.77 11.88 -1.33
N LEU A 167 -18.65 10.58 -1.43
CA LEU A 167 -17.46 9.83 -1.07
C LEU A 167 -16.75 9.31 -2.31
N GLU A 168 -15.41 9.38 -2.30
CA GLU A 168 -14.55 8.79 -3.32
C GLU A 168 -14.23 7.33 -2.96
N ASN A 169 -14.30 6.43 -3.95
CA ASN A 169 -13.92 5.03 -3.76
C ASN A 169 -12.40 4.92 -3.61
N ARG A 170 -11.93 4.40 -2.49
CA ARG A 170 -10.51 4.23 -2.18
C ARG A 170 -9.75 3.40 -3.22
N THR A 171 -10.37 2.36 -3.77
CA THR A 171 -9.72 1.46 -4.73
C THR A 171 -9.52 2.08 -6.11
N SER A 172 -10.22 3.16 -6.43
CA SER A 172 -10.09 3.91 -7.69
C SER A 172 -9.10 5.08 -7.60
N MET A 173 -8.67 5.46 -6.40
CA MET A 173 -7.77 6.59 -6.21
C MET A 173 -6.33 6.24 -6.65
N LYS A 174 -5.70 7.17 -7.35
CA LYS A 174 -4.25 7.12 -7.57
C LYS A 174 -3.56 7.54 -6.28
N ALA A 175 -2.79 6.63 -5.69
CA ALA A 175 -1.99 6.95 -4.52
C ALA A 175 -0.84 7.88 -4.93
N GLU A 176 -0.88 9.12 -4.47
CA GLU A 176 0.16 10.11 -4.68
C GLU A 176 0.93 10.35 -3.37
N ALA A 177 2.18 10.74 -3.50
CA ALA A 177 2.95 11.10 -2.31
C ALA A 177 2.50 12.50 -1.83
N PRO A 178 2.39 12.71 -0.50
CA PRO A 178 1.89 13.93 0.10
C PRO A 178 2.67 15.19 -0.34
N PRO A 179 2.06 16.19 -1.02
CA PRO A 179 2.77 17.37 -1.51
C PRO A 179 3.47 18.17 -0.42
N ARG A 180 2.87 18.32 0.76
CA ARG A 180 3.50 19.01 1.90
C ARG A 180 4.75 18.29 2.37
N LEU A 181 4.71 16.97 2.43
CA LEU A 181 5.84 16.14 2.80
C LEU A 181 6.95 16.21 1.75
N LEU A 182 6.59 16.13 0.46
CA LEU A 182 7.55 16.26 -0.65
C LEU A 182 8.25 17.62 -0.63
N ASN A 183 7.52 18.70 -0.36
CA ASN A 183 8.11 20.04 -0.25
C ASN A 183 9.11 20.11 0.91
N SER A 184 8.73 19.62 2.09
CA SER A 184 9.62 19.59 3.25
C SER A 184 10.89 18.76 3.01
N LEU A 185 10.76 17.59 2.38
CA LEU A 185 11.91 16.75 2.05
C LEU A 185 12.83 17.42 1.01
N ARG A 186 12.29 18.09 0.01
CA ARG A 186 13.08 18.84 -0.97
C ARG A 186 13.85 20.01 -0.34
N GLU A 187 13.19 20.78 0.53
CA GLU A 187 13.81 21.92 1.23
C GLU A 187 14.95 21.47 2.15
N THR A 188 14.81 20.31 2.80
CA THR A 188 15.84 19.76 3.70
C THR A 188 16.90 18.92 3.00
N GLY A 189 16.73 18.60 1.71
CA GLY A 189 17.56 17.63 0.99
C GLY A 189 17.37 16.18 1.49
N GLY A 190 16.22 15.89 2.09
CA GLY A 190 15.89 14.57 2.62
C GLY A 190 15.50 13.56 1.54
N ASN A 191 15.60 12.27 1.86
CA ASN A 191 15.20 11.16 1.00
C ASN A 191 14.05 10.40 1.64
N ILE A 192 13.28 9.67 0.82
CA ILE A 192 12.40 8.61 1.32
C ILE A 192 13.18 7.29 1.30
N ILE A 193 13.23 6.62 2.43
CA ILE A 193 13.89 5.32 2.60
C ILE A 193 12.80 4.27 2.87
N LEU A 194 12.62 3.33 1.95
CA LEU A 194 11.78 2.16 2.19
C LEU A 194 12.65 1.07 2.81
N ALA A 195 12.43 0.78 4.10
CA ALA A 195 13.29 -0.08 4.89
C ALA A 195 12.69 -1.49 5.05
N CYS A 196 13.35 -2.48 4.48
CA CYS A 196 13.13 -3.92 4.70
C CYS A 196 11.68 -4.36 4.49
N ALA A 197 11.01 -3.83 3.46
CA ALA A 197 9.67 -4.24 3.08
C ALA A 197 9.74 -5.51 2.23
N ALA A 198 9.16 -6.61 2.72
CA ALA A 198 9.07 -7.86 1.97
C ALA A 198 7.99 -7.81 0.88
N GLU A 199 7.01 -6.92 1.03
CA GLU A 199 5.94 -6.69 0.07
C GLU A 199 5.70 -5.19 -0.07
N VAL A 200 5.61 -4.72 -1.32
CA VAL A 200 5.35 -3.31 -1.65
C VAL A 200 4.11 -3.24 -2.53
N PRO A 201 2.95 -2.86 -1.97
CA PRO A 201 1.70 -2.75 -2.72
C PRO A 201 1.81 -1.76 -3.90
N ALA A 202 1.05 -2.01 -4.97
CA ALA A 202 1.06 -1.16 -6.16
C ALA A 202 0.75 0.32 -5.87
N PRO A 203 -0.19 0.68 -4.98
CA PRO A 203 -0.38 2.08 -4.58
C PRO A 203 0.87 2.71 -3.97
N LEU A 204 1.59 1.98 -3.12
CA LEU A 204 2.85 2.47 -2.54
C LEU A 204 3.93 2.67 -3.61
N ARG A 205 4.07 1.70 -4.54
CA ARG A 205 5.00 1.83 -5.68
C ARG A 205 4.67 3.07 -6.51
N HIS A 206 3.39 3.35 -6.72
CA HIS A 206 2.96 4.54 -7.47
C HIS A 206 3.31 5.82 -6.71
N ALA A 207 2.98 5.92 -5.43
CA ALA A 207 3.29 7.08 -4.59
C ALA A 207 4.80 7.36 -4.49
N LEU A 208 5.63 6.31 -4.38
CA LEU A 208 7.08 6.46 -4.33
C LEU A 208 7.67 6.92 -5.69
N ARG A 209 7.14 6.39 -6.82
CA ARG A 209 7.52 6.91 -8.16
C ARG A 209 7.09 8.37 -8.33
N HIS A 210 5.91 8.74 -7.83
CA HIS A 210 5.44 10.13 -7.84
C HIS A 210 6.39 11.02 -7.03
N ALA A 211 6.86 10.56 -5.85
CA ALA A 211 7.86 11.30 -5.07
C ALA A 211 9.16 11.51 -5.84
N GLU A 212 9.68 10.45 -6.49
CA GLU A 212 10.92 10.52 -7.28
C GLU A 212 10.78 11.46 -8.47
N SER A 213 9.65 11.41 -9.20
CA SER A 213 9.37 12.32 -10.33
C SER A 213 9.22 13.78 -9.89
N ASN A 214 8.89 14.01 -8.61
CA ASN A 214 8.83 15.34 -7.99
C ASN A 214 10.16 15.75 -7.30
N GLY A 215 11.27 15.09 -7.60
CA GLY A 215 12.60 15.48 -7.15
C GLY A 215 12.96 15.05 -5.72
N VAL A 216 12.21 14.14 -5.10
CA VAL A 216 12.57 13.53 -3.81
C VAL A 216 13.17 12.15 -4.06
N PRO A 217 14.46 11.93 -3.79
CA PRO A 217 15.10 10.64 -4.02
C PRO A 217 14.48 9.53 -3.17
N VAL A 218 14.31 8.35 -3.78
CA VAL A 218 13.80 7.15 -3.10
C VAL A 218 14.90 6.11 -3.03
N GLN A 219 15.15 5.59 -1.82
CA GLN A 219 16.09 4.51 -1.55
C GLN A 219 15.33 3.28 -1.05
N ILE A 220 15.71 2.12 -1.56
CA ILE A 220 15.16 0.83 -1.14
C ILE A 220 16.24 0.09 -0.36
N TRP A 221 16.01 -0.14 0.92
CA TRP A 221 16.94 -0.85 1.81
C TRP A 221 16.43 -2.26 2.04
N ILE A 222 17.21 -3.24 1.59
CA ILE A 222 16.85 -4.66 1.57
C ILE A 222 17.65 -5.37 2.66
N HIS A 223 16.97 -6.12 3.52
CA HIS A 223 17.62 -6.93 4.54
C HIS A 223 18.04 -8.28 3.94
N ALA A 224 19.12 -8.27 3.19
CA ALA A 224 19.76 -9.42 2.55
C ALA A 224 21.22 -9.08 2.24
N PRO A 225 22.12 -10.07 2.11
CA PRO A 225 23.45 -9.84 1.58
C PRO A 225 23.39 -9.46 0.09
N GLU A 226 24.40 -8.72 -0.39
CA GLU A 226 24.42 -8.20 -1.76
C GLU A 226 24.50 -9.33 -2.81
N GLU A 227 25.08 -10.46 -2.44
CA GLU A 227 25.18 -11.66 -3.28
C GLU A 227 23.80 -12.21 -3.69
N GLU A 228 22.76 -11.95 -2.86
CA GLU A 228 21.38 -12.35 -3.11
C GLU A 228 20.58 -11.33 -3.93
N ALA A 229 21.23 -10.30 -4.49
CA ALA A 229 20.55 -9.21 -5.20
C ALA A 229 19.67 -9.68 -6.37
N ALA A 230 19.99 -10.82 -6.98
CA ALA A 230 19.21 -11.41 -8.06
C ALA A 230 17.87 -12.01 -7.60
N SER A 231 17.73 -12.32 -6.31
CA SER A 231 16.51 -12.88 -5.71
C SER A 231 15.46 -11.82 -5.36
N PHE A 232 15.73 -10.55 -5.65
CA PHE A 232 14.84 -9.43 -5.30
C PHE A 232 14.51 -8.57 -6.53
N ASP A 233 13.24 -8.13 -6.61
CA ASP A 233 12.80 -7.17 -7.60
C ASP A 233 13.38 -5.75 -7.35
N SER A 234 13.05 -4.80 -8.21
CA SER A 234 13.51 -3.40 -8.08
C SER A 234 12.99 -2.68 -6.81
N TRP A 235 12.01 -3.24 -6.13
CA TRP A 235 11.40 -2.74 -4.90
C TRP A 235 11.90 -3.45 -3.65
N GLY A 236 12.79 -4.44 -3.81
CA GLY A 236 13.30 -5.25 -2.71
C GLY A 236 12.33 -6.34 -2.25
N CYS A 237 11.32 -6.67 -3.04
CA CYS A 237 10.45 -7.80 -2.78
C CYS A 237 11.12 -9.08 -3.28
N PRO A 238 11.06 -10.19 -2.51
CA PRO A 238 11.55 -11.48 -2.98
C PRO A 238 10.85 -11.90 -4.26
N LEU A 239 11.61 -12.40 -5.22
CA LEU A 239 11.05 -13.02 -6.41
C LEU A 239 10.52 -14.43 -6.05
N PRO A 240 9.43 -14.89 -6.67
CA PRO A 240 8.95 -16.26 -6.48
C PRO A 240 10.03 -17.24 -6.92
N GLU A 241 10.21 -18.32 -6.15
CA GLU A 241 11.03 -19.45 -6.57
C GLU A 241 10.41 -20.08 -7.84
N GLU A 242 11.24 -20.31 -8.87
CA GLU A 242 10.82 -20.96 -10.12
C GLU A 242 10.60 -22.48 -9.93
#